data_f61c7a274de38a815d4a3bf7d8102363
#
_entry.id   f61c7a274de38a815d4a3bf7d8102363
#
_cell.length_a   1.000
_cell.length_b   1.000
_cell.length_c   1.000
_cell.angle_alpha   90.00
_cell.angle_beta   90.00
_cell.angle_gamma   90.00
#
_symmetry.space_group_name_H-M   'P 1'
#
loop_
_entity.id
_entity.type
_entity.pdbx_description
1 polymer ?
#
loop_
_entity_poly.entity_id
_entity_poly.type
_entity_poly.pdbx_seq_one_letter_code
_entity_poly.pdbx_strand_id
1 'polypeptide(L)'
;MRTVTNIQKELMEHGTVSVAMTVYEDFETYTSGIYQHVTGKNLGGHSIKMIGWGVDNGTPYWLCVNSWNDSWGEKGLFKILRGKDECGIESSVVAGEV
;
A
#
# COMPACT_ATOMS: atom_id res chain seq x y z
N MET A 1 -9.75 10.50 -6.08
CA MET A 1 -9.41 9.10 -5.75
C MET A 1 -9.60 8.22 -6.97
N ARG A 2 -8.68 7.35 -7.26
CA ARG A 2 -8.82 6.41 -8.36
C ARG A 2 -9.61 5.20 -7.92
N THR A 3 -10.31 4.57 -8.87
CA THR A 3 -11.01 3.32 -8.55
C THR A 3 -10.00 2.17 -8.49
N VAL A 4 -10.39 1.10 -7.79
CA VAL A 4 -9.57 -0.11 -7.73
C VAL A 4 -9.25 -0.62 -9.13
N THR A 5 -10.26 -0.67 -10.01
CA THR A 5 -10.08 -1.15 -11.38
C THR A 5 -9.06 -0.31 -12.16
N ASN A 6 -9.11 1.01 -12.00
CA ASN A 6 -8.15 1.89 -12.68
C ASN A 6 -6.73 1.65 -12.20
N ILE A 7 -6.54 1.47 -10.89
CA ILE A 7 -5.22 1.20 -10.33
C ILE A 7 -4.71 -0.15 -10.82
N GLN A 8 -5.56 -1.17 -10.85
CA GLN A 8 -5.19 -2.49 -11.35
C GLN A 8 -4.76 -2.43 -12.82
N LYS A 9 -5.45 -1.62 -13.61
CA LYS A 9 -5.09 -1.42 -15.00
C LYS A 9 -3.70 -0.80 -15.14
N GLU A 10 -3.42 0.22 -14.33
CA GLU A 10 -2.11 0.87 -14.35
C GLU A 10 -1.02 -0.13 -13.98
N LEU A 11 -1.26 -0.97 -12.99
CA LEU A 11 -0.31 -1.99 -12.60
C LEU A 11 -0.05 -2.98 -13.72
N MET A 12 -1.09 -3.38 -14.43
CA MET A 12 -0.94 -4.32 -15.56
C MET A 12 -0.16 -3.69 -16.71
N GLU A 13 -0.34 -2.39 -16.95
CA GLU A 13 0.36 -1.70 -18.04
C GLU A 13 1.81 -1.38 -17.70
N HIS A 14 2.09 -1.00 -16.47
CA HIS A 14 3.40 -0.45 -16.11
C HIS A 14 4.19 -1.32 -15.14
N GLY A 15 3.55 -2.34 -14.56
CA GLY A 15 4.19 -3.23 -13.60
C GLY A 15 4.21 -2.70 -12.18
N THR A 16 4.44 -1.40 -12.00
CA THR A 16 4.43 -0.77 -10.69
C THR A 16 3.84 0.64 -10.80
N VAL A 17 3.34 1.14 -9.69
CA VAL A 17 2.94 2.55 -9.60
C VAL A 17 3.43 3.10 -8.28
N SER A 18 3.75 4.39 -8.27
CA SER A 18 4.11 5.09 -7.04
C SER A 18 2.85 5.58 -6.37
N VAL A 19 2.75 5.40 -5.07
CA VAL A 19 1.61 5.88 -4.30
C VAL A 19 2.10 6.58 -3.04
N ALA A 20 1.31 7.53 -2.58
CA ALA A 20 1.54 8.17 -1.30
C ALA A 20 0.51 7.66 -0.31
N MET A 21 0.93 7.45 0.92
CA MET A 21 0.02 7.03 1.98
C MET A 21 0.33 7.80 3.24
N THR A 22 -0.65 7.86 4.13
CA THR A 22 -0.44 8.39 5.47
C THR A 22 0.12 7.27 6.35
N VAL A 23 1.21 7.54 7.04
CA VAL A 23 1.81 6.60 7.98
C VAL A 23 1.32 6.92 9.38
N TYR A 24 0.87 5.90 10.07
CA TYR A 24 0.51 5.97 11.49
C TYR A 24 1.48 5.14 12.30
N GLU A 25 1.50 5.34 13.60
CA GLU A 25 2.46 4.64 14.46
C GLU A 25 2.36 3.13 14.35
N ASP A 26 1.14 2.59 14.19
CA ASP A 26 0.97 1.14 14.11
C ASP A 26 1.48 0.54 12.80
N PHE A 27 1.74 1.38 11.78
CA PHE A 27 2.36 0.90 10.55
C PHE A 27 3.84 0.57 10.77
N GLU A 28 4.50 1.31 11.65
CA GLU A 28 5.93 1.09 11.91
C GLU A 28 6.18 -0.28 12.53
N THR A 29 5.20 -0.83 13.26
CA THR A 29 5.34 -2.12 13.92
C THR A 29 4.72 -3.27 13.13
N TYR A 30 4.27 -3.01 11.91
CA TYR A 30 3.72 -4.04 11.04
C TYR A 30 4.74 -5.15 10.81
N THR A 31 4.29 -6.40 10.88
CA THR A 31 5.16 -7.55 10.61
C THR A 31 4.61 -8.43 9.50
N SER A 32 3.31 -8.66 9.45
CA SER A 32 2.70 -9.53 8.44
C SER A 32 1.20 -9.29 8.39
N GLY A 33 0.55 -9.92 7.41
CA GLY A 33 -0.89 -9.82 7.25
C GLY A 33 -1.29 -8.60 6.44
N ILE A 34 -2.57 -8.26 6.49
CA ILE A 34 -3.12 -7.12 5.76
C ILE A 34 -3.25 -5.95 6.73
N TYR A 35 -2.48 -4.90 6.46
CA TYR A 35 -2.45 -3.73 7.33
C TYR A 35 -3.74 -2.93 7.23
N GLN A 36 -4.28 -2.57 8.38
CA GLN A 36 -5.33 -1.57 8.54
C GLN A 36 -4.95 -0.73 9.76
N HIS A 37 -5.10 0.59 9.62
CA HIS A 37 -4.80 1.48 10.74
C HIS A 37 -5.85 1.28 11.83
N VAL A 38 -5.39 1.09 13.05
CA VAL A 38 -6.25 0.90 14.22
C VAL A 38 -5.93 1.92 15.30
N THR A 39 -4.66 2.21 15.54
CA THR A 39 -4.25 3.07 16.64
C THR A 39 -2.93 3.77 16.33
N GLY A 40 -2.68 4.84 17.04
CA GLY A 40 -1.43 5.57 16.91
C GLY A 40 -1.60 6.88 16.18
N LYS A 41 -0.59 7.73 16.31
CA LYS A 41 -0.60 9.08 15.76
C LYS A 41 -0.28 9.05 14.27
N ASN A 42 -0.80 10.05 13.56
CA ASN A 42 -0.42 10.32 12.18
C ASN A 42 1.02 10.85 12.16
N LEU A 43 1.89 10.14 11.46
CA LEU A 43 3.31 10.50 11.37
C LEU A 43 3.65 11.21 10.05
N GLY A 44 2.66 11.42 9.18
CA GLY A 44 2.84 12.15 7.93
C GLY A 44 2.76 11.27 6.71
N GLY A 45 3.01 11.87 5.55
CA GLY A 45 2.94 11.19 4.27
C GLY A 45 4.21 10.40 3.97
N HIS A 46 4.07 9.37 3.15
CA HIS A 46 5.16 8.49 2.80
C HIS A 46 4.91 7.93 1.40
N SER A 47 5.95 7.88 0.60
CA SER A 47 5.89 7.37 -0.76
C SER A 47 6.32 5.91 -0.79
N ILE A 48 5.52 5.06 -1.40
CA ILE A 48 5.83 3.64 -1.54
C ILE A 48 5.55 3.21 -2.98
N LYS A 49 5.93 1.99 -3.31
CA LYS A 49 5.70 1.43 -4.63
C LYS A 49 4.71 0.28 -4.52
N MET A 50 3.62 0.38 -5.27
CA MET A 50 2.62 -0.69 -5.34
C MET A 50 2.99 -1.61 -6.50
N ILE A 51 3.03 -2.92 -6.24
CA ILE A 51 3.51 -3.88 -7.24
C ILE A 51 2.47 -4.94 -7.58
N GLY A 52 1.35 -5.00 -6.88
CA GLY A 52 0.35 -6.00 -7.18
C GLY A 52 -0.82 -5.95 -6.23
N TRP A 53 -1.64 -6.99 -6.29
CA TRP A 53 -2.81 -7.12 -5.41
C TRP A 53 -3.16 -8.58 -5.25
N GLY A 54 -4.09 -8.86 -4.33
CA GLY A 54 -4.56 -10.21 -4.13
C GLY A 54 -5.70 -10.24 -3.15
N VAL A 55 -6.07 -11.44 -2.75
CA VAL A 55 -7.10 -11.70 -1.74
C VAL A 55 -6.55 -12.74 -0.79
N ASP A 56 -6.67 -12.48 0.50
CA ASP A 56 -6.21 -13.40 1.53
C ASP A 56 -7.36 -13.64 2.50
N ASN A 57 -7.83 -14.87 2.62
CA ASN A 57 -8.98 -15.23 3.46
C ASN A 57 -10.18 -14.33 3.21
N GLY A 58 -10.45 -14.03 1.93
CA GLY A 58 -11.58 -13.20 1.54
C GLY A 58 -11.36 -11.70 1.69
N THR A 59 -10.20 -11.27 2.16
CA THR A 59 -9.91 -9.84 2.32
C THR A 59 -9.01 -9.37 1.20
N PRO A 60 -9.47 -8.39 0.41
CA PRO A 60 -8.65 -7.87 -0.70
C PRO A 60 -7.55 -6.96 -0.19
N TYR A 61 -6.39 -6.99 -0.86
CA TYR A 61 -5.27 -6.17 -0.46
C TYR A 61 -4.48 -5.68 -1.68
N TRP A 62 -3.69 -4.63 -1.45
CA TRP A 62 -2.63 -4.20 -2.36
C TRP A 62 -1.30 -4.72 -1.82
N LEU A 63 -0.42 -5.17 -2.71
CA LEU A 63 0.94 -5.56 -2.33
C LEU A 63 1.88 -4.43 -2.67
N CYS A 64 2.67 -4.01 -1.69
CA CYS A 64 3.49 -2.82 -1.81
C CYS A 64 4.90 -3.07 -1.30
N VAL A 65 5.85 -2.30 -1.82
CA VAL A 65 7.24 -2.29 -1.36
C VAL A 65 7.46 -1.00 -0.58
N ASN A 66 7.92 -1.14 0.66
CA ASN A 66 8.32 0.01 1.46
C ASN A 66 9.78 0.33 1.17
N SER A 67 10.14 1.61 1.27
CA SER A 67 11.51 2.05 1.03
C SER A 67 12.40 1.92 2.27
N TRP A 68 11.86 1.40 3.36
CA TRP A 68 12.65 1.11 4.56
C TRP A 68 13.50 -0.13 4.30
N ASN A 69 14.23 -0.63 5.29
CA ASN A 69 15.09 -1.79 5.07
C ASN A 69 14.25 -3.08 4.96
N ASP A 70 14.88 -4.16 4.49
CA ASP A 70 14.18 -5.43 4.26
C ASP A 70 13.93 -6.23 5.53
N SER A 71 14.37 -5.75 6.68
CA SER A 71 14.01 -6.37 7.94
C SER A 71 12.68 -5.85 8.49
N TRP A 72 12.10 -4.83 7.83
CA TRP A 72 10.78 -4.32 8.20
C TRP A 72 9.69 -5.09 7.44
N GLY A 73 8.58 -5.37 8.15
CA GLY A 73 7.43 -6.02 7.54
C GLY A 73 7.77 -7.42 7.04
N GLU A 74 7.25 -7.76 5.87
CA GLU A 74 7.51 -9.04 5.23
C GLU A 74 8.66 -8.88 4.23
N LYS A 75 9.85 -8.78 4.72
CA LYS A 75 11.07 -8.59 3.92
C LYS A 75 11.02 -7.31 3.10
N GLY A 76 10.56 -6.24 3.74
CA GLY A 76 10.41 -4.94 3.08
C GLY A 76 9.10 -4.76 2.35
N LEU A 77 8.27 -5.79 2.27
CA LEU A 77 6.96 -5.73 1.62
C LEU A 77 5.86 -5.60 2.66
N PHE A 78 4.70 -5.11 2.23
CA PHE A 78 3.52 -5.11 3.09
C PHE A 78 2.27 -5.24 2.24
N LYS A 79 1.22 -5.75 2.87
CA LYS A 79 -0.11 -5.79 2.29
C LYS A 79 -0.96 -4.77 3.01
N ILE A 80 -1.78 -4.03 2.26
CA ILE A 80 -2.68 -3.04 2.84
C ILE A 80 -4.06 -3.24 2.26
N LEU A 81 -5.09 -3.03 3.07
CA LEU A 81 -6.47 -3.24 2.67
C LEU A 81 -6.79 -2.49 1.38
N ARG A 82 -7.45 -3.18 0.44
CA ARG A 82 -7.81 -2.64 -0.87
C ARG A 82 -9.31 -2.33 -0.92
N GLY A 83 -9.63 -1.20 -1.54
CA GLY A 83 -11.01 -0.84 -1.83
C GLY A 83 -11.65 0.11 -0.85
N LYS A 84 -10.95 0.51 0.20
CA LYS A 84 -11.46 1.42 1.23
C LYS A 84 -10.61 2.67 1.39
N ASP A 85 -9.70 2.91 0.46
CA ASP A 85 -8.76 4.04 0.54
C ASP A 85 -8.03 4.07 1.88
N GLU A 86 -7.61 2.90 2.34
CA GLU A 86 -6.93 2.77 3.62
C GLU A 86 -5.67 3.64 3.64
N CYS A 87 -5.55 4.52 4.61
CA CYS A 87 -4.42 5.46 4.74
C CYS A 87 -4.22 6.32 3.49
N GLY A 88 -5.27 6.52 2.69
CA GLY A 88 -5.19 7.29 1.46
C GLY A 88 -4.48 6.57 0.33
N ILE A 89 -4.33 5.26 0.42
CA ILE A 89 -3.53 4.47 -0.53
C ILE A 89 -4.04 4.57 -1.97
N GLU A 90 -5.34 4.83 -2.14
CA GLU A 90 -5.95 4.90 -3.46
C GLU A 90 -6.17 6.34 -3.93
N SER A 91 -5.77 7.32 -3.11
CA SER A 91 -6.02 8.73 -3.40
C SER A 91 -4.89 9.39 -4.18
N SER A 92 -3.66 8.92 -4.04
CA SER A 92 -2.48 9.60 -4.59
C SER A 92 -1.62 8.62 -5.38
N VAL A 93 -2.22 8.00 -6.38
CA VAL A 93 -1.53 7.05 -7.26
C VAL A 93 -0.96 7.81 -8.44
N VAL A 94 0.33 7.63 -8.71
CA VAL A 94 1.00 8.21 -9.88
C VAL A 94 1.31 7.07 -10.85
N ALA A 95 0.59 7.06 -11.96
CA ALA A 95 0.69 6.00 -12.94
C ALA A 95 1.88 6.23 -13.87
N GLY A 96 2.43 5.13 -14.40
CA GLY A 96 3.48 5.20 -15.41
C GLY A 96 4.74 5.86 -14.92
N GLU A 97 5.01 5.75 -13.67
CA GLU A 97 6.17 6.36 -13.05
C GLU A 97 7.46 5.75 -13.57
N VAL A 98 8.39 6.58 -13.87
CA VAL A 98 9.70 6.11 -14.33
C VAL A 98 10.78 6.37 -13.31
#